data_f4504c383d136144ca047267439fd6c4
#
_entry.id   f4504c383d136144ca047267439fd6c4
#
_cell.length_a   1.000
_cell.length_b   1.000
_cell.length_c   1.000
_cell.angle_alpha   90.00
_cell.angle_beta   90.00
_cell.angle_gamma   90.00
#
_symmetry.space_group_name_H-M   'P 1'
#
loop_
_entity.id
_entity.type
_entity.pdbx_description
1 polymer ?
#
loop_
_entity_poly.entity_id
_entity_poly.type
_entity_poly.pdbx_seq_one_letter_code
_entity_poly.pdbx_strand_id
1 'polypeptide(L)'
;MEALIQKYPNQREIFEKVKKNGVILTSGVCFSLYQDFKNKASWEREKEEYQLAWNNLTDNYHDAFNSDDASKESMLLLSNMDAIKERLEKATQRKEEIVSQRLQDYAQSQAKNLHNWITQLLKDLEDEKKRIKNADMGAIVKQIEAYEKLSGNIEIGFREAYEEFISHFIKNIRDGLNETLTKAIQKAKVGAENEEEVEYYTERVKQGGLFGSFKRNFLWWADDDAGYDEVRRTRVVVKAGAVVDYLIEMHEICKKALNDSVKSFKIVFRKELYAKVFPVLRKIINDDDLIDEVAFKKSVHAVTDEIKFEEFHYTLPSEIGAKTGILKGDEALQFIQSVETHLRDFENEAKNDVKEYCTDLKNKLGKQDFASGVLSKLKNDMQNLKNQVQNKEQSIAQLDAKIKALKGIQ
;
A
#
# COMPACT_ATOMS: atom_id res chain seq x y z
N MET A 1 -17.99 -12.96 15.42
CA MET A 1 -16.83 -12.06 15.51
C MET A 1 -15.54 -12.79 15.89
N GLU A 2 -15.52 -13.63 16.94
CA GLU A 2 -14.33 -14.41 17.33
C GLU A 2 -13.85 -15.36 16.23
N ALA A 3 -14.76 -16.02 15.54
CA ALA A 3 -14.41 -16.86 14.38
C ALA A 3 -13.78 -16.06 13.23
N LEU A 4 -14.18 -14.80 13.01
CA LEU A 4 -13.57 -13.92 12.02
C LEU A 4 -12.18 -13.47 12.44
N ILE A 5 -11.95 -13.19 13.74
CA ILE A 5 -10.64 -12.85 14.28
C ILE A 5 -9.66 -14.02 14.11
N GLN A 6 -10.14 -15.25 14.34
CA GLN A 6 -9.32 -16.46 14.13
C GLN A 6 -9.04 -16.73 12.66
N LYS A 7 -10.02 -16.53 11.80
CA LYS A 7 -9.89 -16.75 10.35
C LYS A 7 -8.99 -15.71 9.67
N TYR A 8 -8.99 -14.45 10.17
CA TYR A 8 -8.24 -13.34 9.57
C TYR A 8 -7.35 -12.64 10.61
N PRO A 9 -6.26 -13.27 11.06
CA PRO A 9 -5.40 -12.74 12.12
C PRO A 9 -4.77 -11.39 11.76
N ASN A 10 -4.50 -11.13 10.48
CA ASN A 10 -3.94 -9.87 9.99
C ASN A 10 -4.92 -8.68 10.08
N GLN A 11 -6.22 -8.95 10.24
CA GLN A 11 -7.28 -7.95 10.39
C GLN A 11 -7.85 -7.91 11.81
N ARG A 12 -7.18 -8.55 12.75
CA ARG A 12 -7.62 -8.68 14.14
C ARG A 12 -8.02 -7.33 14.76
N GLU A 13 -7.22 -6.31 14.55
CA GLU A 13 -7.49 -4.97 15.10
C GLU A 13 -8.80 -4.38 14.58
N ILE A 14 -9.13 -4.60 13.30
CA ILE A 14 -10.39 -4.14 12.70
C ILE A 14 -11.57 -4.87 13.34
N PHE A 15 -11.48 -6.20 13.43
CA PHE A 15 -12.57 -7.02 14.03
C PHE A 15 -12.74 -6.77 15.52
N GLU A 16 -11.66 -6.50 16.26
CA GLU A 16 -11.73 -6.09 17.67
C GLU A 16 -12.41 -4.71 17.82
N LYS A 17 -12.11 -3.75 16.92
CA LYS A 17 -12.82 -2.46 16.87
C LYS A 17 -14.30 -2.65 16.56
N VAL A 18 -14.66 -3.50 15.59
CA VAL A 18 -16.06 -3.81 15.26
C VAL A 18 -16.76 -4.49 16.44
N LYS A 19 -16.10 -5.45 17.11
CA LYS A 19 -16.63 -6.12 18.32
C LYS A 19 -16.89 -5.11 19.44
N LYS A 20 -15.97 -4.20 19.70
CA LYS A 20 -16.09 -3.14 20.70
C LYS A 20 -17.22 -2.15 20.37
N ASN A 21 -17.38 -1.82 19.11
CA ASN A 21 -18.39 -0.88 18.65
C ASN A 21 -19.79 -1.49 18.57
N GLY A 22 -19.91 -2.82 18.57
CA GLY A 22 -21.17 -3.54 18.43
C GLY A 22 -21.71 -3.55 16.99
N VAL A 23 -22.71 -4.40 16.76
CA VAL A 23 -23.45 -4.52 15.51
C VAL A 23 -24.87 -4.01 15.75
N ILE A 24 -25.35 -3.14 14.86
CA ILE A 24 -26.74 -2.66 14.88
C ILE A 24 -27.50 -3.48 13.84
N LEU A 25 -28.47 -4.26 14.30
CA LEU A 25 -29.40 -4.98 13.42
C LEU A 25 -30.50 -4.00 12.98
N THR A 26 -30.73 -3.91 11.67
CA THR A 26 -31.70 -3.00 11.08
C THR A 26 -32.53 -3.70 10.03
N SER A 27 -33.75 -3.24 9.83
CA SER A 27 -34.63 -3.67 8.75
C SER A 27 -34.96 -2.51 7.84
N GLY A 28 -34.31 -2.48 6.67
CA GLY A 28 -34.61 -1.49 5.63
C GLY A 28 -36.03 -1.61 5.10
N VAL A 29 -36.56 -2.84 5.06
CA VAL A 29 -37.95 -3.10 4.64
C VAL A 29 -38.93 -2.43 5.60
N CYS A 30 -38.80 -2.66 6.91
CA CYS A 30 -39.69 -2.03 7.91
C CYS A 30 -39.59 -0.49 7.83
N PHE A 31 -38.42 0.06 7.60
CA PHE A 31 -38.27 1.50 7.42
C PHE A 31 -38.94 2.02 6.16
N SER A 32 -38.80 1.33 5.02
CA SER A 32 -39.47 1.70 3.77
C SER A 32 -41.00 1.67 3.88
N LEU A 33 -41.52 0.62 4.51
CA LEU A 33 -42.97 0.53 4.80
C LEU A 33 -43.43 1.65 5.72
N TYR A 34 -42.67 1.98 6.77
CA TYR A 34 -43.00 3.10 7.68
C TYR A 34 -43.04 4.43 6.92
N GLN A 35 -42.07 4.72 6.06
CA GLN A 35 -42.01 5.96 5.29
C GLN A 35 -43.17 6.11 4.31
N ASP A 36 -43.60 5.02 3.71
CA ASP A 36 -44.68 5.00 2.71
C ASP A 36 -46.05 4.59 3.29
N PHE A 37 -46.17 4.44 4.61
CA PHE A 37 -47.36 3.88 5.26
C PHE A 37 -48.66 4.63 4.95
N LYS A 38 -48.61 5.94 4.73
CA LYS A 38 -49.72 6.77 4.30
C LYS A 38 -50.32 6.33 2.94
N ASN A 39 -49.57 5.63 2.12
CA ASN A 39 -49.93 5.14 0.79
C ASN A 39 -50.32 3.63 0.84
N LYS A 40 -50.47 3.03 2.03
CA LYS A 40 -50.72 1.61 2.23
C LYS A 40 -51.90 1.07 1.39
N ALA A 41 -52.95 1.87 1.22
CA ALA A 41 -54.12 1.49 0.41
C ALA A 41 -53.82 1.26 -1.08
N SER A 42 -52.71 1.78 -1.59
CA SER A 42 -52.28 1.61 -2.98
C SER A 42 -51.28 0.45 -3.17
N TRP A 43 -50.70 -0.11 -2.10
CA TRP A 43 -49.60 -1.08 -2.21
C TRP A 43 -49.97 -2.32 -3.01
N GLU A 44 -51.18 -2.85 -2.86
CA GLU A 44 -51.67 -4.02 -3.61
C GLU A 44 -51.60 -3.82 -5.13
N ARG A 45 -51.78 -2.59 -5.60
CA ARG A 45 -51.80 -2.24 -7.05
C ARG A 45 -50.48 -1.69 -7.57
N GLU A 46 -49.75 -0.94 -6.75
CA GLU A 46 -48.62 -0.14 -7.20
C GLU A 46 -47.26 -0.63 -6.67
N LYS A 47 -47.27 -1.37 -5.52
CA LYS A 47 -46.06 -1.82 -4.82
C LYS A 47 -46.27 -3.20 -4.21
N GLU A 48 -46.40 -4.22 -5.06
CA GLU A 48 -46.64 -5.61 -4.65
C GLU A 48 -45.65 -6.09 -3.58
N GLU A 49 -44.38 -5.70 -3.70
CA GLU A 49 -43.31 -6.03 -2.73
C GLU A 49 -43.62 -5.49 -1.33
N TYR A 50 -44.19 -4.28 -1.22
CA TYR A 50 -44.60 -3.69 0.05
C TYR A 50 -45.79 -4.43 0.64
N GLN A 51 -46.73 -4.81 -0.20
CA GLN A 51 -47.88 -5.59 0.23
C GLN A 51 -47.50 -6.98 0.77
N LEU A 52 -46.58 -7.66 0.08
CA LEU A 52 -46.05 -8.96 0.53
C LEU A 52 -45.31 -8.83 1.86
N ALA A 53 -44.42 -7.81 1.99
CA ALA A 53 -43.72 -7.56 3.23
C ALA A 53 -44.68 -7.20 4.39
N TRP A 54 -45.71 -6.42 4.11
CA TRP A 54 -46.74 -6.06 5.06
C TRP A 54 -47.52 -7.30 5.54
N ASN A 55 -47.95 -8.15 4.62
CA ASN A 55 -48.67 -9.40 4.96
C ASN A 55 -47.80 -10.29 5.86
N ASN A 56 -46.51 -10.46 5.52
CA ASN A 56 -45.57 -11.21 6.35
C ASN A 56 -45.45 -10.65 7.78
N LEU A 57 -45.42 -9.33 7.93
CA LEU A 57 -45.37 -8.70 9.26
C LEU A 57 -46.63 -8.90 10.05
N THR A 58 -47.81 -8.70 9.43
CA THR A 58 -49.10 -8.84 10.08
C THR A 58 -49.42 -10.29 10.44
N ASP A 59 -49.04 -11.25 9.60
CA ASP A 59 -49.27 -12.68 9.84
C ASP A 59 -48.37 -13.21 10.98
N ASN A 60 -47.14 -12.76 11.08
CA ASN A 60 -46.20 -13.23 12.09
C ASN A 60 -46.25 -12.45 13.42
N TYR A 61 -46.71 -11.19 13.40
CA TYR A 61 -46.71 -10.29 14.57
C TYR A 61 -48.06 -9.60 14.76
N HIS A 62 -49.14 -10.34 14.64
CA HIS A 62 -50.54 -9.84 14.66
C HIS A 62 -50.81 -8.84 15.79
N ASP A 63 -50.36 -9.12 17.01
CA ASP A 63 -50.62 -8.27 18.17
C ASP A 63 -49.91 -6.90 18.05
N ALA A 64 -48.78 -6.81 17.38
CA ALA A 64 -48.00 -5.60 17.19
C ALA A 64 -48.48 -4.74 16.01
N PHE A 65 -49.35 -5.30 15.14
CA PHE A 65 -49.86 -4.64 13.94
C PHE A 65 -51.41 -4.54 13.93
N ASN A 66 -52.04 -4.48 15.11
CA ASN A 66 -53.48 -4.48 15.30
C ASN A 66 -54.17 -3.13 15.02
N SER A 67 -53.43 -2.04 14.88
CA SER A 67 -53.91 -0.71 14.52
C SER A 67 -52.87 0.03 13.70
N ASP A 68 -53.26 1.11 12.99
CA ASP A 68 -52.36 1.89 12.18
C ASP A 68 -51.24 2.56 13.01
N ASP A 69 -51.56 3.05 14.20
CA ASP A 69 -50.58 3.68 15.07
C ASP A 69 -49.61 2.66 15.69
N ALA A 70 -50.13 1.51 16.18
CA ALA A 70 -49.28 0.41 16.65
C ALA A 70 -48.39 -0.14 15.55
N SER A 71 -48.90 -0.22 14.32
CA SER A 71 -48.16 -0.67 13.16
C SER A 71 -46.98 0.26 12.80
N LYS A 72 -47.21 1.57 12.82
CA LYS A 72 -46.14 2.57 12.58
C LYS A 72 -45.04 2.48 13.64
N GLU A 73 -45.44 2.41 14.91
CA GLU A 73 -44.51 2.30 16.02
C GLU A 73 -43.67 1.00 15.91
N SER A 74 -44.35 -0.13 15.63
CA SER A 74 -43.70 -1.43 15.47
C SER A 74 -42.73 -1.47 14.27
N MET A 75 -43.13 -0.90 13.14
CA MET A 75 -42.22 -0.79 11.97
C MET A 75 -41.00 0.07 12.27
N LEU A 76 -41.19 1.20 12.97
CA LEU A 76 -40.08 2.08 13.34
C LEU A 76 -39.12 1.37 14.30
N LEU A 77 -39.67 0.67 15.30
CA LEU A 77 -38.91 -0.12 16.26
C LEU A 77 -38.12 -1.25 15.57
N LEU A 78 -38.79 -2.03 14.72
CA LEU A 78 -38.14 -3.12 13.96
C LEU A 78 -37.11 -2.60 12.96
N SER A 79 -37.31 -1.41 12.42
CA SER A 79 -36.32 -0.78 11.52
C SER A 79 -35.01 -0.48 12.20
N ASN A 80 -35.04 -0.15 13.48
CA ASN A 80 -33.93 0.26 14.32
C ASN A 80 -33.08 1.42 13.72
N MET A 81 -33.74 2.26 12.90
CA MET A 81 -33.04 3.38 12.21
C MET A 81 -32.63 4.48 13.17
N ASP A 82 -33.29 4.61 14.32
CA ASP A 82 -32.89 5.58 15.33
C ASP A 82 -31.54 5.25 15.97
N ALA A 83 -31.22 3.97 16.14
CA ALA A 83 -29.90 3.54 16.58
C ALA A 83 -28.79 3.91 15.57
N ILE A 84 -29.11 3.86 14.26
CA ILE A 84 -28.18 4.33 13.22
C ILE A 84 -28.01 5.85 13.31
N LYS A 85 -29.10 6.61 13.42
CA LYS A 85 -29.05 8.09 13.53
C LYS A 85 -28.24 8.52 14.73
N GLU A 86 -28.52 7.94 15.90
CA GLU A 86 -27.75 8.23 17.12
C GLU A 86 -26.26 7.94 16.93
N ARG A 87 -25.92 6.86 16.24
CA ARG A 87 -24.53 6.50 15.98
C ARG A 87 -23.85 7.42 15.00
N LEU A 88 -24.56 7.87 13.96
CA LEU A 88 -24.08 8.87 13.01
C LEU A 88 -23.87 10.23 13.69
N GLU A 89 -24.79 10.66 14.54
CA GLU A 89 -24.65 11.88 15.32
C GLU A 89 -23.42 11.83 16.23
N LYS A 90 -23.24 10.75 16.98
CA LYS A 90 -22.04 10.52 17.80
C LYS A 90 -20.76 10.49 16.97
N ALA A 91 -20.78 9.88 15.77
CA ALA A 91 -19.64 9.87 14.87
C ALA A 91 -19.33 11.29 14.32
N THR A 92 -20.38 12.06 14.02
CA THR A 92 -20.24 13.46 13.55
C THR A 92 -19.66 14.35 14.64
N GLN A 93 -20.16 14.23 15.89
CA GLN A 93 -19.63 14.96 17.03
C GLN A 93 -18.15 14.65 17.30
N ARG A 94 -17.74 13.40 17.12
CA ARG A 94 -16.33 12.97 17.30
C ARG A 94 -15.42 13.33 16.13
N LYS A 95 -15.96 13.72 14.99
CA LYS A 95 -15.15 14.02 13.79
C LYS A 95 -14.13 15.11 14.06
N GLU A 96 -14.53 16.19 14.72
CA GLU A 96 -13.63 17.30 15.05
C GLU A 96 -12.53 16.88 16.02
N GLU A 97 -12.85 16.06 17.03
CA GLU A 97 -11.87 15.50 17.95
C GLU A 97 -10.85 14.62 17.21
N ILE A 98 -11.31 13.72 16.31
CA ILE A 98 -10.44 12.85 15.52
C ILE A 98 -9.55 13.65 14.59
N VAL A 99 -10.08 14.69 13.93
CA VAL A 99 -9.29 15.57 13.06
C VAL A 99 -8.26 16.34 13.86
N SER A 100 -8.65 16.91 15.01
CA SER A 100 -7.75 17.62 15.90
C SER A 100 -6.63 16.71 16.41
N GLN A 101 -6.97 15.48 16.85
CA GLN A 101 -5.97 14.51 17.30
C GLN A 101 -4.97 14.15 16.19
N ARG A 102 -5.46 13.89 14.97
CA ARG A 102 -4.59 13.57 13.82
C ARG A 102 -3.68 14.74 13.45
N LEU A 103 -4.18 15.98 13.51
CA LEU A 103 -3.36 17.16 13.29
C LEU A 103 -2.28 17.30 14.35
N GLN A 104 -2.62 17.04 15.62
CA GLN A 104 -1.68 17.06 16.72
C GLN A 104 -0.61 15.96 16.57
N ASP A 105 -1.00 14.72 16.24
CA ASP A 105 -0.08 13.61 16.00
C ASP A 105 0.87 13.92 14.83
N TYR A 106 0.34 14.51 13.76
CA TYR A 106 1.13 14.97 12.62
C TYR A 106 2.14 16.06 13.03
N ALA A 107 1.69 17.07 13.75
CA ALA A 107 2.55 18.16 14.24
C ALA A 107 3.66 17.62 15.15
N GLN A 108 3.33 16.72 16.08
CA GLN A 108 4.31 16.05 16.94
C GLN A 108 5.33 15.23 16.15
N SER A 109 4.88 14.51 15.13
CA SER A 109 5.77 13.75 14.24
C SER A 109 6.73 14.68 13.49
N GLN A 110 6.25 15.79 12.96
CA GLN A 110 7.11 16.79 12.29
C GLN A 110 8.08 17.45 13.26
N ALA A 111 7.64 17.80 14.47
CA ALA A 111 8.51 18.33 15.50
C ALA A 111 9.63 17.35 15.89
N LYS A 112 9.31 16.07 16.03
CA LYS A 112 10.30 15.02 16.29
C LYS A 112 11.31 14.87 15.14
N ASN A 113 10.84 14.92 13.90
CA ASN A 113 11.72 14.86 12.72
C ASN A 113 12.67 16.05 12.68
N LEU A 114 12.15 17.26 12.94
CA LEU A 114 12.95 18.49 13.02
C LEU A 114 13.99 18.41 14.14
N HIS A 115 13.57 17.94 15.32
CA HIS A 115 14.49 17.76 16.46
C HIS A 115 15.63 16.78 16.12
N ASN A 116 15.32 15.65 15.50
CA ASN A 116 16.32 14.67 15.07
C ASN A 116 17.28 15.28 14.05
N TRP A 117 16.77 16.06 13.10
CA TRP A 117 17.58 16.75 12.09
C TRP A 117 18.51 17.79 12.73
N ILE A 118 18.01 18.61 13.67
CA ILE A 118 18.82 19.59 14.41
C ILE A 118 19.90 18.88 15.22
N THR A 119 19.56 17.78 15.89
CA THR A 119 20.50 16.98 16.68
C THR A 119 21.64 16.43 15.81
N GLN A 120 21.30 15.89 14.62
CA GLN A 120 22.32 15.43 13.67
C GLN A 120 23.19 16.56 13.18
N LEU A 121 22.61 17.71 12.83
CA LEU A 121 23.34 18.87 12.37
C LEU A 121 24.30 19.42 13.46
N LEU A 122 23.84 19.46 14.72
CA LEU A 122 24.69 19.83 15.84
C LEU A 122 25.90 18.90 15.98
N LYS A 123 25.67 17.59 15.88
CA LYS A 123 26.74 16.61 15.92
C LYS A 123 27.75 16.83 14.79
N ASP A 124 27.26 17.04 13.56
CA ASP A 124 28.11 17.29 12.39
C ASP A 124 28.99 18.55 12.57
N LEU A 125 28.42 19.64 13.12
CA LEU A 125 29.16 20.86 13.41
C LEU A 125 30.20 20.68 14.54
N GLU A 126 29.87 19.91 15.58
CA GLU A 126 30.82 19.60 16.66
C GLU A 126 31.97 18.71 16.17
N ASP A 127 31.67 17.75 15.30
CA ASP A 127 32.71 16.90 14.68
C ASP A 127 33.60 17.71 13.73
N GLU A 128 33.02 18.62 12.93
CA GLU A 128 33.79 19.55 12.09
C GLU A 128 34.71 20.45 12.94
N LYS A 129 34.18 21.01 14.04
CA LYS A 129 34.99 21.80 14.97
C LYS A 129 36.16 21.00 15.54
N LYS A 130 35.92 19.74 15.95
CA LYS A 130 36.97 18.83 16.43
C LYS A 130 38.02 18.57 15.34
N ARG A 131 37.58 18.32 14.11
CA ARG A 131 38.41 18.09 12.95
C ARG A 131 39.39 19.27 12.70
N ILE A 132 38.85 20.50 12.65
CA ILE A 132 39.64 21.71 12.49
C ILE A 132 40.61 21.91 13.67
N LYS A 133 40.14 21.69 14.90
CA LYS A 133 40.92 21.86 16.10
C LYS A 133 42.14 20.93 16.15
N ASN A 134 41.95 19.67 15.72
CA ASN A 134 42.96 18.63 15.79
C ASN A 134 43.82 18.52 14.50
N ALA A 135 43.41 19.21 13.43
CA ALA A 135 44.08 19.12 12.15
C ALA A 135 45.48 19.78 12.19
N ASP A 136 46.45 19.05 11.62
CA ASP A 136 47.80 19.55 11.35
C ASP A 136 47.89 20.04 9.92
N MET A 137 48.29 21.30 9.73
CA MET A 137 48.43 21.93 8.43
C MET A 137 49.45 21.20 7.55
N GLY A 138 50.54 20.75 8.13
CA GLY A 138 51.58 20.01 7.39
C GLY A 138 51.09 18.67 6.89
N ALA A 139 50.32 17.98 7.68
CA ALA A 139 49.67 16.72 7.28
C ALA A 139 48.64 16.95 6.15
N ILE A 140 47.80 17.98 6.25
CA ILE A 140 46.79 18.30 5.21
C ILE A 140 47.47 18.65 3.88
N VAL A 141 48.53 19.44 3.87
CA VAL A 141 49.22 19.79 2.64
C VAL A 141 49.82 18.54 2.00
N LYS A 142 50.46 17.67 2.77
CA LYS A 142 50.98 16.38 2.28
C LYS A 142 49.87 15.49 1.73
N GLN A 143 48.72 15.44 2.37
CA GLN A 143 47.57 14.69 1.90
C GLN A 143 47.07 15.21 0.55
N ILE A 144 46.94 16.53 0.38
CA ILE A 144 46.52 17.13 -0.89
C ILE A 144 47.52 16.82 -2.01
N GLU A 145 48.85 16.98 -1.76
CA GLU A 145 49.90 16.67 -2.74
C GLU A 145 49.90 15.18 -3.11
N ALA A 146 49.77 14.29 -2.12
CA ALA A 146 49.68 12.85 -2.36
C ALA A 146 48.41 12.48 -3.15
N TYR A 147 47.28 13.10 -2.83
CA TYR A 147 46.02 12.91 -3.57
C TYR A 147 46.17 13.37 -5.04
N GLU A 148 46.75 14.55 -5.28
CA GLU A 148 46.96 15.08 -6.64
C GLU A 148 47.88 14.17 -7.46
N LYS A 149 48.91 13.60 -6.85
CA LYS A 149 49.83 12.66 -7.48
C LYS A 149 49.19 11.33 -7.84
N LEU A 150 48.24 10.86 -7.02
CA LEU A 150 47.58 9.57 -7.20
C LEU A 150 46.17 9.68 -7.84
N SER A 151 45.69 10.89 -8.12
CA SER A 151 44.31 11.16 -8.52
C SER A 151 43.84 10.31 -9.70
N GLY A 152 44.67 10.13 -10.73
CA GLY A 152 44.32 9.30 -11.88
C GLY A 152 44.10 7.82 -11.54
N ASN A 153 44.97 7.25 -10.71
CA ASN A 153 44.88 5.85 -10.28
C ASN A 153 43.67 5.65 -9.34
N ILE A 154 43.43 6.62 -8.45
CA ILE A 154 42.26 6.63 -7.54
C ILE A 154 40.99 6.70 -8.36
N GLU A 155 40.90 7.57 -9.36
CA GLU A 155 39.72 7.72 -10.21
C GLU A 155 39.41 6.44 -10.99
N ILE A 156 40.43 5.84 -11.62
CA ILE A 156 40.26 4.59 -12.38
C ILE A 156 39.79 3.46 -11.45
N GLY A 157 40.50 3.21 -10.36
CA GLY A 157 40.16 2.14 -9.45
C GLY A 157 38.83 2.36 -8.72
N PHE A 158 38.46 3.61 -8.43
CA PHE A 158 37.14 3.91 -7.88
C PHE A 158 36.03 3.66 -8.91
N ARG A 159 36.24 4.07 -10.17
CA ARG A 159 35.28 3.85 -11.25
C ARG A 159 35.04 2.34 -11.47
N GLU A 160 36.09 1.54 -11.56
CA GLU A 160 36.00 0.10 -11.73
C GLU A 160 35.23 -0.56 -10.56
N ALA A 161 35.64 -0.26 -9.32
CA ALA A 161 34.96 -0.79 -8.12
C ALA A 161 33.50 -0.31 -8.02
N TYR A 162 33.20 0.90 -8.46
CA TYR A 162 31.89 1.47 -8.48
C TYR A 162 30.99 0.82 -9.54
N GLU A 163 31.50 0.58 -10.75
CA GLU A 163 30.75 -0.08 -11.83
C GLU A 163 30.39 -1.52 -11.46
N GLU A 164 31.32 -2.26 -10.88
CA GLU A 164 31.07 -3.60 -10.35
C GLU A 164 30.00 -3.56 -9.24
N PHE A 165 30.16 -2.66 -8.29
CA PHE A 165 29.20 -2.47 -7.20
C PHE A 165 27.81 -2.15 -7.72
N ILE A 166 27.65 -1.18 -8.63
CA ILE A 166 26.37 -0.78 -9.22
C ILE A 166 25.69 -1.95 -9.90
N SER A 167 26.44 -2.72 -10.69
CA SER A 167 25.89 -3.87 -11.38
C SER A 167 25.27 -4.89 -10.42
N HIS A 168 25.98 -5.21 -9.34
CA HIS A 168 25.50 -6.11 -8.31
C HIS A 168 24.32 -5.52 -7.50
N PHE A 169 24.41 -4.26 -7.14
CA PHE A 169 23.38 -3.56 -6.36
C PHE A 169 22.04 -3.54 -7.09
N ILE A 170 22.04 -3.13 -8.37
CA ILE A 170 20.83 -3.08 -9.18
C ILE A 170 20.27 -4.48 -9.44
N LYS A 171 21.14 -5.47 -9.67
CA LYS A 171 20.71 -6.86 -9.83
C LYS A 171 19.99 -7.33 -8.57
N ASN A 172 20.53 -7.10 -7.39
CA ASN A 172 19.93 -7.53 -6.12
C ASN A 172 18.56 -6.88 -5.89
N ILE A 173 18.42 -5.58 -6.18
CA ILE A 173 17.12 -4.88 -6.10
C ILE A 173 16.13 -5.52 -7.06
N ARG A 174 16.50 -5.69 -8.32
CA ARG A 174 15.63 -6.28 -9.35
C ARG A 174 15.18 -7.68 -8.98
N ASP A 175 16.11 -8.53 -8.55
CA ASP A 175 15.83 -9.92 -8.24
C ASP A 175 14.92 -10.02 -7.00
N GLY A 176 15.17 -9.22 -5.95
CA GLY A 176 14.32 -9.15 -4.76
C GLY A 176 12.92 -8.61 -5.02
N LEU A 177 12.79 -7.57 -5.85
CA LEU A 177 11.48 -7.05 -6.26
C LEU A 177 10.73 -8.09 -7.08
N ASN A 178 11.35 -8.67 -8.11
CA ASN A 178 10.71 -9.69 -8.95
C ASN A 178 10.25 -10.91 -8.14
N GLU A 179 11.04 -11.36 -7.16
CA GLU A 179 10.65 -12.45 -6.27
C GLU A 179 9.40 -12.08 -5.45
N THR A 180 9.37 -10.87 -4.88
CA THR A 180 8.24 -10.39 -4.07
C THR A 180 6.97 -10.25 -4.92
N LEU A 181 7.07 -9.63 -6.09
CA LEU A 181 5.95 -9.46 -7.02
C LEU A 181 5.42 -10.82 -7.50
N THR A 182 6.31 -11.72 -7.89
CA THR A 182 5.93 -13.07 -8.35
C THR A 182 5.17 -13.83 -7.26
N LYS A 183 5.64 -13.77 -6.01
CA LYS A 183 4.96 -14.42 -4.88
C LYS A 183 3.58 -13.81 -4.62
N ALA A 184 3.44 -12.48 -4.69
CA ALA A 184 2.16 -11.81 -4.49
C ALA A 184 1.15 -12.18 -5.59
N ILE A 185 1.57 -12.16 -6.86
CA ILE A 185 0.73 -12.51 -8.00
C ILE A 185 0.33 -13.99 -7.95
N GLN A 186 1.27 -14.89 -7.65
CA GLN A 186 0.98 -16.31 -7.51
C GLN A 186 0.00 -16.59 -6.36
N LYS A 187 0.14 -15.89 -5.23
CA LYS A 187 -0.82 -15.99 -4.12
C LYS A 187 -2.22 -15.56 -4.54
N ALA A 188 -2.35 -14.47 -5.27
CA ALA A 188 -3.64 -13.98 -5.76
C ALA A 188 -4.26 -14.96 -6.78
N LYS A 189 -3.44 -15.51 -7.69
CA LYS A 189 -3.89 -16.49 -8.67
C LYS A 189 -4.43 -17.75 -8.00
N VAL A 190 -3.67 -18.36 -7.10
CA VAL A 190 -4.11 -19.57 -6.36
C VAL A 190 -5.33 -19.24 -5.48
N GLY A 191 -5.35 -18.06 -4.85
CA GLY A 191 -6.50 -17.60 -4.07
C GLY A 191 -7.76 -17.48 -4.92
N ALA A 192 -7.68 -16.90 -6.11
CA ALA A 192 -8.80 -16.79 -7.04
C ALA A 192 -9.28 -18.15 -7.53
N GLU A 193 -8.36 -19.05 -7.92
CA GLU A 193 -8.69 -20.42 -8.34
C GLU A 193 -9.39 -21.24 -7.24
N ASN A 194 -9.01 -21.05 -5.98
CA ASN A 194 -9.64 -21.74 -4.83
C ASN A 194 -11.08 -21.29 -4.52
N GLU A 195 -11.50 -20.12 -5.00
CA GLU A 195 -12.86 -19.60 -4.81
C GLU A 195 -13.79 -19.96 -5.98
N GLU A 196 -13.31 -20.71 -6.96
CA GLU A 196 -14.07 -21.27 -8.07
C GLU A 196 -14.58 -22.66 -7.70
N GLU A 197 -15.90 -22.87 -7.82
CA GLU A 197 -16.56 -24.14 -7.53
C GLU A 197 -17.49 -24.52 -8.69
N VAL A 198 -17.76 -25.82 -8.83
CA VAL A 198 -18.77 -26.33 -9.77
C VAL A 198 -19.99 -26.79 -8.98
N GLU A 199 -21.10 -26.09 -9.13
CA GLU A 199 -22.37 -26.44 -8.50
C GLU A 199 -23.22 -27.28 -9.43
N TYR A 200 -23.81 -28.35 -8.89
CA TYR A 200 -24.82 -29.13 -9.60
C TYR A 200 -26.19 -28.60 -9.28
N TYR A 201 -27.02 -28.34 -10.28
CA TYR A 201 -28.39 -27.92 -10.12
C TYR A 201 -29.33 -28.69 -11.04
N THR A 202 -30.60 -28.78 -10.65
CA THR A 202 -31.65 -29.41 -11.44
C THR A 202 -32.44 -28.33 -12.16
N GLU A 203 -32.55 -28.43 -13.48
CA GLU A 203 -33.35 -27.54 -14.30
C GLU A 203 -34.57 -28.27 -14.83
N ARG A 204 -35.75 -27.64 -14.70
CA ARG A 204 -36.95 -28.13 -15.31
C ARG A 204 -36.98 -27.74 -16.80
N VAL A 205 -36.84 -28.71 -17.66
CA VAL A 205 -36.88 -28.50 -19.09
C VAL A 205 -38.21 -29.01 -19.67
N LYS A 206 -38.83 -28.20 -20.52
CA LYS A 206 -40.07 -28.60 -21.19
C LYS A 206 -39.83 -29.84 -22.03
N GLN A 207 -40.61 -30.91 -21.80
CA GLN A 207 -40.60 -32.07 -22.67
C GLN A 207 -40.97 -31.69 -24.10
N GLY A 208 -40.13 -32.05 -25.05
CA GLY A 208 -40.35 -31.79 -26.47
C GLY A 208 -41.45 -32.64 -27.07
N GLY A 209 -42.02 -32.16 -28.19
CA GLY A 209 -43.02 -32.90 -28.98
C GLY A 209 -44.44 -32.77 -28.48
N LEU A 210 -45.37 -33.41 -29.21
CA LEU A 210 -46.80 -33.36 -28.95
C LEU A 210 -47.21 -33.95 -27.58
N PHE A 211 -46.46 -34.93 -27.09
CA PHE A 211 -46.74 -35.63 -25.83
C PHE A 211 -46.42 -34.72 -24.61
N GLY A 212 -45.32 -33.97 -24.66
CA GLY A 212 -44.96 -33.01 -23.59
C GLY A 212 -45.92 -31.82 -23.54
N SER A 213 -46.41 -31.35 -24.70
CA SER A 213 -47.44 -30.33 -24.80
C SER A 213 -48.78 -30.78 -24.22
N PHE A 214 -49.19 -32.04 -24.52
CA PHE A 214 -50.39 -32.64 -24.00
C PHE A 214 -50.37 -32.76 -22.47
N LYS A 215 -49.27 -33.26 -21.90
CA LYS A 215 -49.11 -33.35 -20.42
C LYS A 215 -49.21 -32.00 -19.76
N ARG A 216 -48.56 -30.94 -20.24
CA ARG A 216 -48.64 -29.59 -19.70
C ARG A 216 -50.04 -28.99 -19.76
N ASN A 217 -50.81 -29.29 -20.81
CA ASN A 217 -52.11 -28.65 -21.01
C ASN A 217 -53.25 -29.41 -20.38
N PHE A 218 -53.14 -30.74 -20.17
CA PHE A 218 -54.23 -31.56 -19.69
C PHE A 218 -54.04 -32.20 -18.32
N LEU A 219 -52.79 -32.30 -17.80
CA LEU A 219 -52.50 -32.92 -16.52
C LEU A 219 -51.95 -31.95 -15.46
N TRP A 220 -51.90 -30.65 -15.75
CA TRP A 220 -51.39 -29.65 -14.82
C TRP A 220 -52.09 -29.64 -13.44
N TRP A 221 -53.32 -30.08 -13.37
CA TRP A 221 -54.11 -30.13 -12.14
C TRP A 221 -53.82 -31.37 -11.27
N ALA A 222 -53.19 -32.39 -11.86
CA ALA A 222 -52.88 -33.64 -11.17
C ALA A 222 -51.43 -33.75 -10.72
N ASP A 223 -50.53 -33.05 -11.43
CA ASP A 223 -49.09 -33.09 -11.18
C ASP A 223 -48.48 -31.80 -11.69
N ASP A 224 -47.91 -30.99 -10.80
CA ASP A 224 -47.25 -29.70 -11.11
C ASP A 224 -46.05 -29.89 -12.04
N ASP A 225 -45.49 -31.12 -12.13
CA ASP A 225 -44.35 -31.45 -12.98
C ASP A 225 -44.73 -32.07 -14.33
N ALA A 226 -46.04 -32.19 -14.62
CA ALA A 226 -46.51 -32.84 -15.86
C ALA A 226 -45.97 -32.10 -17.11
N GLY A 227 -45.20 -32.81 -17.94
CA GLY A 227 -44.63 -32.32 -19.20
C GLY A 227 -43.30 -31.56 -19.05
N TYR A 228 -42.63 -31.68 -17.91
CA TYR A 228 -41.26 -31.22 -17.68
C TYR A 228 -40.39 -32.39 -17.26
N ASP A 229 -39.13 -32.36 -17.72
CA ASP A 229 -38.09 -33.29 -17.30
C ASP A 229 -37.08 -32.54 -16.39
N GLU A 230 -36.65 -33.18 -15.33
CA GLU A 230 -35.58 -32.68 -14.50
C GLU A 230 -34.26 -33.10 -15.09
N VAL A 231 -33.46 -32.12 -15.51
CA VAL A 231 -32.11 -32.35 -16.06
C VAL A 231 -31.09 -31.82 -15.09
N ARG A 232 -30.18 -32.66 -14.62
CA ARG A 232 -29.01 -32.23 -13.86
C ARG A 232 -28.04 -31.48 -14.77
N ARG A 233 -27.72 -30.26 -14.38
CA ARG A 233 -26.73 -29.41 -15.05
C ARG A 233 -25.67 -28.97 -14.07
N THR A 234 -24.54 -28.57 -14.62
CA THR A 234 -23.44 -27.97 -13.86
C THR A 234 -23.32 -26.51 -14.22
N ARG A 235 -22.98 -25.69 -13.25
CA ARG A 235 -22.63 -24.28 -13.46
C ARG A 235 -21.42 -23.89 -12.63
N VAL A 236 -20.61 -22.98 -13.14
CA VAL A 236 -19.51 -22.39 -12.41
C VAL A 236 -20.07 -21.40 -11.39
N VAL A 237 -19.49 -21.41 -10.21
CA VAL A 237 -19.81 -20.50 -9.11
C VAL A 237 -18.51 -19.93 -8.59
N VAL A 238 -18.47 -18.60 -8.34
CA VAL A 238 -17.28 -17.94 -7.80
C VAL A 238 -17.67 -16.96 -6.70
N LYS A 239 -16.91 -16.94 -5.61
CA LYS A 239 -17.05 -15.96 -4.52
C LYS A 239 -16.28 -14.69 -4.91
N ALA A 240 -16.91 -13.81 -5.68
CA ALA A 240 -16.29 -12.64 -6.27
C ALA A 240 -15.65 -11.71 -5.24
N GLY A 241 -16.28 -11.47 -4.09
CA GLY A 241 -15.71 -10.64 -3.03
C GLY A 241 -14.37 -11.16 -2.50
N ALA A 242 -14.23 -12.48 -2.32
CA ALA A 242 -12.96 -13.08 -1.87
C ALA A 242 -11.87 -12.96 -2.93
N VAL A 243 -12.22 -13.15 -4.21
CA VAL A 243 -11.28 -12.95 -5.34
C VAL A 243 -10.81 -11.50 -5.40
N VAL A 244 -11.72 -10.55 -5.28
CA VAL A 244 -11.40 -9.11 -5.24
C VAL A 244 -10.45 -8.79 -4.10
N ASP A 245 -10.66 -9.36 -2.90
CA ASP A 245 -9.77 -9.17 -1.75
C ASP A 245 -8.34 -9.65 -2.04
N TYR A 246 -8.17 -10.81 -2.70
CA TYR A 246 -6.85 -11.29 -3.11
C TYR A 246 -6.17 -10.37 -4.12
N LEU A 247 -6.92 -9.78 -5.06
CA LEU A 247 -6.37 -8.83 -6.03
C LEU A 247 -5.97 -7.51 -5.38
N ILE A 248 -6.77 -6.99 -4.44
CA ILE A 248 -6.43 -5.79 -3.66
C ILE A 248 -5.17 -6.04 -2.83
N GLU A 249 -5.07 -7.19 -2.14
CA GLU A 249 -3.87 -7.54 -1.36
C GLU A 249 -2.63 -7.62 -2.26
N MET A 250 -2.74 -8.23 -3.44
CA MET A 250 -1.67 -8.30 -4.43
C MET A 250 -1.17 -6.91 -4.85
N HIS A 251 -2.10 -6.01 -5.21
CA HIS A 251 -1.76 -4.63 -5.60
C HIS A 251 -1.04 -3.90 -4.47
N GLU A 252 -1.54 -4.01 -3.25
CA GLU A 252 -0.92 -3.33 -2.09
C GLU A 252 0.47 -3.90 -1.76
N ILE A 253 0.68 -5.21 -1.87
CA ILE A 253 2.01 -5.82 -1.68
C ILE A 253 2.99 -5.33 -2.75
N CYS A 254 2.59 -5.35 -4.02
CA CYS A 254 3.43 -4.93 -5.14
C CYS A 254 3.78 -3.44 -5.05
N LYS A 255 2.78 -2.58 -4.85
CA LYS A 255 2.94 -1.14 -4.64
C LYS A 255 3.87 -0.84 -3.46
N LYS A 256 3.64 -1.52 -2.33
CA LYS A 256 4.47 -1.34 -1.14
C LYS A 256 5.91 -1.76 -1.38
N ALA A 257 6.17 -2.90 -2.01
CA ALA A 257 7.51 -3.38 -2.30
C ALA A 257 8.31 -2.39 -3.15
N LEU A 258 7.71 -1.85 -4.21
CA LEU A 258 8.35 -0.85 -5.07
C LEU A 258 8.59 0.47 -4.32
N ASN A 259 7.59 0.99 -3.63
CA ASN A 259 7.70 2.26 -2.90
C ASN A 259 8.65 2.17 -1.70
N ASP A 260 8.71 1.05 -1.00
CA ASP A 260 9.69 0.82 0.07
C ASP A 260 11.12 0.76 -0.51
N SER A 261 11.29 0.15 -1.69
CA SER A 261 12.57 0.18 -2.41
C SER A 261 12.98 1.61 -2.78
N VAL A 262 12.05 2.41 -3.34
CA VAL A 262 12.28 3.84 -3.65
C VAL A 262 12.66 4.65 -2.41
N LYS A 263 11.99 4.43 -1.28
CA LYS A 263 12.22 5.16 -0.03
C LYS A 263 13.54 4.76 0.64
N SER A 264 13.90 3.50 0.58
CA SER A 264 15.06 2.95 1.30
C SER A 264 16.35 2.94 0.46
N PHE A 265 16.27 3.06 -0.88
CA PHE A 265 17.43 2.83 -1.75
C PHE A 265 18.65 3.68 -1.37
N LYS A 266 18.46 4.96 -1.00
CA LYS A 266 19.58 5.86 -0.63
C LYS A 266 20.35 5.35 0.58
N ILE A 267 19.61 4.87 1.60
CA ILE A 267 20.20 4.38 2.85
C ILE A 267 20.97 3.09 2.57
N VAL A 268 20.36 2.15 1.85
CA VAL A 268 20.97 0.86 1.52
C VAL A 268 22.17 1.07 0.59
N PHE A 269 22.00 1.87 -0.45
CA PHE A 269 23.04 2.20 -1.41
C PHE A 269 24.30 2.80 -0.73
N ARG A 270 24.11 3.81 0.11
CA ARG A 270 25.23 4.48 0.82
C ARG A 270 25.95 3.51 1.75
N LYS A 271 25.20 2.72 2.49
CA LYS A 271 25.76 1.71 3.42
C LYS A 271 26.59 0.68 2.67
N GLU A 272 26.05 0.12 1.59
CA GLU A 272 26.75 -0.90 0.81
C GLU A 272 27.91 -0.34 0.02
N LEU A 273 27.77 0.85 -0.59
CA LEU A 273 28.83 1.53 -1.29
C LEU A 273 30.02 1.77 -0.35
N TYR A 274 29.74 2.30 0.84
CA TYR A 274 30.78 2.50 1.83
C TYR A 274 31.47 1.18 2.21
N ALA A 275 30.71 0.13 2.47
CA ALA A 275 31.26 -1.16 2.90
C ALA A 275 32.10 -1.86 1.81
N LYS A 276 31.73 -1.69 0.53
CA LYS A 276 32.34 -2.44 -0.58
C LYS A 276 33.40 -1.63 -1.34
N VAL A 277 33.18 -0.35 -1.56
CA VAL A 277 34.02 0.49 -2.40
C VAL A 277 35.12 1.23 -1.61
N PHE A 278 34.80 1.71 -0.41
CA PHE A 278 35.77 2.45 0.40
C PHE A 278 37.04 1.63 0.77
N PRO A 279 36.95 0.32 1.11
CA PRO A 279 38.14 -0.50 1.34
C PRO A 279 39.02 -0.66 0.10
N VAL A 280 38.43 -0.65 -1.12
CA VAL A 280 39.18 -0.72 -2.38
C VAL A 280 39.98 0.56 -2.55
N LEU A 281 39.37 1.72 -2.31
CA LEU A 281 40.05 3.00 -2.35
C LEU A 281 41.24 3.05 -1.36
N ARG A 282 41.06 2.60 -0.13
CA ARG A 282 42.15 2.53 0.85
C ARG A 282 43.33 1.68 0.36
N LYS A 283 43.06 0.55 -0.28
CA LYS A 283 44.10 -0.31 -0.85
C LYS A 283 44.87 0.35 -2.00
N ILE A 284 44.18 1.09 -2.88
CA ILE A 284 44.81 1.79 -4.03
C ILE A 284 45.75 2.88 -3.53
N ILE A 285 45.36 3.54 -2.45
CA ILE A 285 46.09 4.70 -1.92
C ILE A 285 47.30 4.26 -1.09
N ASN A 286 47.24 3.05 -0.51
CA ASN A 286 48.26 2.48 0.36
C ASN A 286 48.65 3.38 1.56
N ASP A 287 47.74 4.31 1.95
CA ASP A 287 47.87 5.26 3.04
C ASP A 287 46.50 5.47 3.68
N ASP A 288 46.32 4.98 4.88
CA ASP A 288 45.05 4.99 5.60
C ASP A 288 44.55 6.40 5.97
N ASP A 289 45.44 7.38 6.00
CA ASP A 289 45.17 8.77 6.38
C ASP A 289 44.86 9.69 5.19
N LEU A 290 45.03 9.23 3.95
CA LEU A 290 44.89 10.08 2.78
C LEU A 290 43.44 10.45 2.45
N ILE A 291 42.50 9.56 2.71
CA ILE A 291 41.05 9.83 2.53
C ILE A 291 40.33 9.76 3.85
N ASP A 292 39.87 10.91 4.33
CA ASP A 292 39.02 10.99 5.49
C ASP A 292 37.64 10.31 5.21
N GLU A 293 37.35 9.33 6.04
CA GLU A 293 36.08 8.60 5.99
C GLU A 293 34.84 9.51 6.05
N VAL A 294 34.88 10.55 6.88
CA VAL A 294 33.77 11.50 7.04
C VAL A 294 33.59 12.30 5.77
N ALA A 295 34.67 12.77 5.17
CA ALA A 295 34.66 13.52 3.90
C ALA A 295 34.11 12.65 2.75
N PHE A 296 34.51 11.39 2.70
CA PHE A 296 34.01 10.45 1.71
C PHE A 296 32.48 10.23 1.88
N LYS A 297 32.01 9.97 3.11
CA LYS A 297 30.60 9.83 3.41
C LYS A 297 29.77 11.06 3.02
N LYS A 298 30.25 12.27 3.37
CA LYS A 298 29.61 13.54 2.99
C LYS A 298 29.50 13.67 1.46
N SER A 299 30.57 13.34 0.74
CA SER A 299 30.60 13.41 -0.73
C SER A 299 29.59 12.44 -1.36
N VAL A 300 29.50 11.21 -0.86
CA VAL A 300 28.50 10.22 -1.29
C VAL A 300 27.08 10.70 -1.01
N HIS A 301 26.82 11.29 0.18
CA HIS A 301 25.53 11.84 0.53
C HIS A 301 25.10 12.95 -0.43
N ALA A 302 26.00 13.90 -0.70
CA ALA A 302 25.71 15.04 -1.55
C ALA A 302 25.31 14.65 -2.98
N VAL A 303 25.96 13.60 -3.54
CA VAL A 303 25.60 13.10 -4.89
C VAL A 303 24.28 12.32 -4.87
N THR A 304 24.05 11.49 -3.85
CA THR A 304 22.86 10.64 -3.81
C THR A 304 21.59 11.39 -3.40
N ASP A 305 21.69 12.53 -2.71
CA ASP A 305 20.51 13.31 -2.29
C ASP A 305 19.75 13.93 -3.46
N GLU A 306 20.41 14.19 -4.57
CA GLU A 306 19.81 14.73 -5.78
C GLU A 306 18.94 13.73 -6.52
N ILE A 307 19.08 12.41 -6.25
CA ILE A 307 18.34 11.35 -6.92
C ILE A 307 16.93 11.25 -6.32
N LYS A 308 15.91 11.40 -7.16
CA LYS A 308 14.49 11.27 -6.81
C LYS A 308 13.81 10.30 -7.76
N PHE A 309 12.81 9.60 -7.25
CA PHE A 309 11.91 8.72 -8.00
C PHE A 309 10.46 9.07 -7.66
N GLU A 310 9.57 8.81 -8.60
CA GLU A 310 8.14 8.90 -8.39
C GLU A 310 7.63 7.66 -7.64
N GLU A 311 6.50 7.80 -6.94
CA GLU A 311 5.85 6.68 -6.27
C GLU A 311 5.01 5.87 -7.26
N PHE A 312 4.98 4.55 -7.09
CA PHE A 312 4.17 3.63 -7.87
C PHE A 312 2.76 3.56 -7.32
N HIS A 313 1.79 3.51 -8.21
CA HIS A 313 0.37 3.44 -7.89
C HIS A 313 -0.31 2.38 -8.74
N TYR A 314 -1.01 1.45 -8.10
CA TYR A 314 -1.82 0.45 -8.77
C TYR A 314 -3.27 0.58 -8.37
N THR A 315 -4.17 0.45 -9.34
CA THR A 315 -5.61 0.53 -9.12
C THR A 315 -6.29 -0.68 -9.76
N LEU A 316 -7.19 -1.32 -9.00
CA LEU A 316 -8.01 -2.39 -9.53
C LEU A 316 -9.08 -1.82 -10.47
N PRO A 317 -9.29 -2.38 -11.69
CA PRO A 317 -10.37 -1.98 -12.58
C PRO A 317 -11.73 -2.03 -11.89
N SER A 318 -12.56 -1.01 -12.12
CA SER A 318 -13.86 -0.87 -11.44
C SER A 318 -14.82 -2.03 -11.74
N GLU A 319 -14.76 -2.60 -12.95
CA GLU A 319 -15.57 -3.75 -13.37
C GLU A 319 -15.25 -5.03 -12.59
N ILE A 320 -14.03 -5.16 -12.06
CA ILE A 320 -13.63 -6.25 -11.17
C ILE A 320 -13.89 -5.84 -9.72
N GLY A 321 -13.40 -4.67 -9.31
CA GLY A 321 -13.44 -4.21 -7.92
C GLY A 321 -14.84 -3.97 -7.36
N ALA A 322 -15.83 -3.72 -8.21
CA ALA A 322 -17.23 -3.55 -7.80
C ALA A 322 -17.97 -4.88 -7.60
N LYS A 323 -17.41 -6.03 -8.02
CA LYS A 323 -18.07 -7.32 -7.91
C LYS A 323 -18.02 -7.84 -6.47
N THR A 324 -19.18 -8.24 -5.97
CA THR A 324 -19.35 -8.75 -4.60
C THR A 324 -20.25 -9.98 -4.59
N GLY A 325 -20.24 -10.72 -3.50
CA GLY A 325 -21.12 -11.88 -3.31
C GLY A 325 -20.71 -13.10 -4.14
N ILE A 326 -21.68 -13.91 -4.51
CA ILE A 326 -21.49 -15.16 -5.26
C ILE A 326 -22.06 -14.99 -6.66
N LEU A 327 -21.20 -15.10 -7.68
CA LEU A 327 -21.57 -15.09 -9.08
C LEU A 327 -21.79 -16.52 -9.58
N LYS A 328 -22.68 -16.72 -10.55
CA LYS A 328 -23.06 -18.05 -11.05
C LYS A 328 -23.22 -18.06 -12.58
N GLY A 329 -22.90 -19.19 -13.20
CA GLY A 329 -23.08 -19.42 -14.64
C GLY A 329 -22.24 -18.46 -15.49
N ASP A 330 -22.84 -17.84 -16.49
CA ASP A 330 -22.16 -16.98 -17.45
C ASP A 330 -21.53 -15.74 -16.81
N GLU A 331 -22.16 -15.19 -15.77
CA GLU A 331 -21.58 -14.04 -15.05
C GLU A 331 -20.31 -14.45 -14.29
N ALA A 332 -20.29 -15.64 -13.69
CA ALA A 332 -19.09 -16.19 -13.06
C ALA A 332 -17.96 -16.40 -14.08
N LEU A 333 -18.27 -16.97 -15.24
CA LEU A 333 -17.29 -17.21 -16.30
C LEU A 333 -16.70 -15.90 -16.85
N GLN A 334 -17.53 -14.90 -17.10
CA GLN A 334 -17.07 -13.58 -17.53
C GLN A 334 -16.18 -12.92 -16.48
N PHE A 335 -16.55 -13.01 -15.21
CA PHE A 335 -15.75 -12.49 -14.11
C PHE A 335 -14.39 -13.19 -14.02
N ILE A 336 -14.34 -14.53 -14.08
CA ILE A 336 -13.10 -15.30 -14.07
C ILE A 336 -12.20 -14.88 -15.22
N GLN A 337 -12.72 -14.76 -16.45
CA GLN A 337 -11.96 -14.32 -17.61
C GLN A 337 -11.40 -12.91 -17.44
N SER A 338 -12.18 -12.01 -16.84
CA SER A 338 -11.72 -10.64 -16.53
C SER A 338 -10.59 -10.66 -15.50
N VAL A 339 -10.70 -11.49 -14.47
CA VAL A 339 -9.66 -11.67 -13.43
C VAL A 339 -8.38 -12.27 -14.03
N GLU A 340 -8.48 -13.31 -14.83
CA GLU A 340 -7.31 -13.93 -15.50
C GLU A 340 -6.60 -12.93 -16.41
N THR A 341 -7.37 -12.18 -17.20
CA THR A 341 -6.83 -11.14 -18.07
C THR A 341 -6.11 -10.07 -17.24
N HIS A 342 -6.76 -9.58 -16.19
CA HIS A 342 -6.18 -8.59 -15.30
C HIS A 342 -4.90 -9.09 -14.62
N LEU A 343 -4.89 -10.32 -14.10
CA LEU A 343 -3.69 -10.91 -13.47
C LEU A 343 -2.50 -10.96 -14.44
N ARG A 344 -2.75 -11.37 -15.70
CA ARG A 344 -1.71 -11.40 -16.74
C ARG A 344 -1.21 -10.01 -17.10
N ASP A 345 -2.12 -9.07 -17.28
CA ASP A 345 -1.79 -7.71 -17.69
C ASP A 345 -1.07 -6.98 -16.55
N PHE A 346 -1.52 -7.14 -15.30
CA PHE A 346 -0.85 -6.63 -14.11
C PHE A 346 0.55 -7.24 -13.90
N GLU A 347 0.72 -8.54 -14.15
CA GLU A 347 2.04 -9.18 -14.06
C GLU A 347 3.04 -8.52 -15.04
N ASN A 348 2.59 -8.23 -16.26
CA ASN A 348 3.41 -7.55 -17.26
C ASN A 348 3.71 -6.11 -16.86
N GLU A 349 2.72 -5.36 -16.38
CA GLU A 349 2.85 -3.99 -15.88
C GLU A 349 3.87 -3.95 -14.74
N ALA A 350 3.67 -4.72 -13.69
CA ALA A 350 4.55 -4.75 -12.52
C ALA A 350 6.00 -5.15 -12.86
N LYS A 351 6.20 -6.12 -13.75
CA LYS A 351 7.54 -6.49 -14.25
C LYS A 351 8.19 -5.36 -15.06
N ASN A 352 7.41 -4.65 -15.87
CA ASN A 352 7.91 -3.49 -16.61
C ASN A 352 8.29 -2.36 -15.66
N ASP A 353 7.49 -2.08 -14.64
CA ASP A 353 7.79 -1.07 -13.62
C ASP A 353 9.11 -1.38 -12.89
N VAL A 354 9.34 -2.64 -12.49
CA VAL A 354 10.64 -3.06 -11.91
C VAL A 354 11.77 -2.83 -12.88
N LYS A 355 11.59 -3.18 -14.16
CA LYS A 355 12.61 -2.99 -15.20
C LYS A 355 12.90 -1.52 -15.43
N GLU A 356 11.88 -0.67 -15.53
CA GLU A 356 12.02 0.77 -15.73
C GLU A 356 12.67 1.43 -14.51
N TYR A 357 12.22 1.10 -13.31
CA TYR A 357 12.84 1.57 -12.06
C TYR A 357 14.33 1.22 -11.98
N CYS A 358 14.69 -0.04 -12.24
CA CYS A 358 16.08 -0.48 -12.22
C CYS A 358 16.91 0.18 -13.32
N THR A 359 16.32 0.42 -14.50
CA THR A 359 16.97 1.10 -15.62
C THR A 359 17.18 2.58 -15.30
N ASP A 360 16.18 3.24 -14.74
CA ASP A 360 16.28 4.64 -14.34
C ASP A 360 17.27 4.82 -13.18
N LEU A 361 17.25 3.91 -12.20
CA LEU A 361 18.24 3.88 -11.13
C LEU A 361 19.66 3.72 -11.68
N LYS A 362 19.88 2.80 -12.62
CA LYS A 362 21.17 2.62 -13.29
C LYS A 362 21.58 3.88 -14.03
N ASN A 363 20.66 4.50 -14.76
CA ASN A 363 20.92 5.71 -15.52
C ASN A 363 21.25 6.89 -14.60
N LYS A 364 20.50 7.07 -13.51
CA LYS A 364 20.73 8.18 -12.55
C LYS A 364 22.03 8.00 -11.79
N LEU A 365 22.37 6.77 -11.43
CA LEU A 365 23.64 6.47 -10.77
C LEU A 365 24.85 6.45 -11.74
N GLY A 366 24.63 6.16 -13.03
CA GLY A 366 25.69 6.07 -14.03
C GLY A 366 25.86 7.32 -14.92
N LYS A 367 24.82 8.15 -15.11
CA LYS A 367 24.87 9.38 -15.94
C LYS A 367 25.66 10.50 -15.31
N GLN A 368 25.66 10.57 -13.98
CA GLN A 368 26.66 11.37 -13.30
C GLN A 368 27.91 10.51 -13.29
N ASP A 369 29.03 11.04 -13.69
CA ASP A 369 30.31 10.44 -13.35
C ASP A 369 30.43 10.46 -11.82
N PHE A 370 29.74 9.47 -11.21
CA PHE A 370 29.56 9.39 -9.74
C PHE A 370 30.95 9.34 -9.07
N ALA A 371 31.87 8.61 -9.68
CA ALA A 371 33.24 8.52 -9.21
C ALA A 371 33.91 9.89 -9.23
N SER A 372 33.92 10.58 -10.37
CA SER A 372 34.47 11.94 -10.48
C SER A 372 33.70 12.94 -9.61
N GLY A 373 32.39 12.80 -9.47
CA GLY A 373 31.58 13.64 -8.58
C GLY A 373 31.93 13.49 -7.09
N VAL A 374 32.12 12.25 -6.62
CA VAL A 374 32.57 11.98 -5.25
C VAL A 374 34.00 12.46 -5.02
N LEU A 375 34.90 12.16 -5.94
CA LEU A 375 36.31 12.57 -5.83
C LEU A 375 36.51 14.09 -5.91
N SER A 376 35.74 14.77 -6.78
CA SER A 376 35.74 16.23 -6.85
C SER A 376 35.24 16.87 -5.55
N LYS A 377 34.17 16.33 -4.95
CA LYS A 377 33.68 16.81 -3.65
C LYS A 377 34.68 16.53 -2.53
N LEU A 378 35.34 15.37 -2.56
CA LEU A 378 36.40 15.01 -1.61
C LEU A 378 37.59 15.99 -1.72
N LYS A 379 38.05 16.27 -2.93
CA LYS A 379 39.15 17.27 -3.19
C LYS A 379 38.75 18.65 -2.67
N ASN A 380 37.51 19.08 -2.94
CA ASN A 380 37.02 20.37 -2.47
C ASN A 380 36.92 20.42 -0.93
N ASP A 381 36.53 19.31 -0.27
CA ASP A 381 36.50 19.24 1.18
C ASP A 381 37.88 19.33 1.82
N MET A 382 38.90 18.65 1.22
CA MET A 382 40.26 18.75 1.65
C MET A 382 40.79 20.20 1.49
N GLN A 383 40.51 20.87 0.36
CA GLN A 383 40.89 22.25 0.13
C GLN A 383 40.19 23.22 1.12
N ASN A 384 38.92 23.00 1.40
CA ASN A 384 38.17 23.75 2.40
C ASN A 384 38.78 23.57 3.80
N LEU A 385 39.13 22.32 4.17
CA LEU A 385 39.78 22.05 5.44
C LEU A 385 41.11 22.77 5.56
N LYS A 386 41.93 22.79 4.49
CA LYS A 386 43.16 23.58 4.43
C LYS A 386 42.90 25.05 4.74
N ASN A 387 41.91 25.66 4.06
CA ASN A 387 41.52 27.06 4.27
C ASN A 387 40.99 27.32 5.68
N GLN A 388 40.19 26.40 6.23
CA GLN A 388 39.68 26.52 7.58
C GLN A 388 40.78 26.41 8.64
N VAL A 389 41.77 25.55 8.43
CA VAL A 389 42.92 25.39 9.35
C VAL A 389 43.88 26.58 9.24
N GLN A 390 44.03 27.17 8.05
CA GLN A 390 44.79 28.44 7.89
C GLN A 390 44.18 29.57 8.70
N ASN A 391 42.83 29.61 8.79
CA ASN A 391 42.07 30.59 9.55
C ASN A 391 41.41 29.97 10.82
N LYS A 392 42.16 29.12 11.51
CA LYS A 392 41.65 28.20 12.56
C LYS A 392 40.77 28.88 13.60
N GLU A 393 41.25 29.99 14.17
CA GLU A 393 40.53 30.71 15.24
C GLU A 393 39.17 31.27 14.73
N GLN A 394 39.19 31.89 13.55
CA GLN A 394 37.99 32.44 12.93
C GLN A 394 36.97 31.34 12.57
N SER A 395 37.45 30.22 11.99
CA SER A 395 36.62 29.08 11.64
C SER A 395 35.94 28.43 12.87
N ILE A 396 36.70 28.26 13.95
CA ILE A 396 36.17 27.76 15.22
C ILE A 396 35.11 28.73 15.80
N ALA A 397 35.39 30.03 15.80
CA ALA A 397 34.43 31.02 16.27
C ALA A 397 33.10 31.02 15.49
N GLN A 398 33.19 30.88 14.16
CA GLN A 398 32.01 30.76 13.29
C GLN A 398 31.19 29.48 13.58
N LEU A 399 31.85 28.34 13.80
CA LEU A 399 31.19 27.09 14.15
C LEU A 399 30.53 27.17 15.53
N ASP A 400 31.20 27.82 16.53
CA ASP A 400 30.63 28.04 17.85
C ASP A 400 29.39 28.92 17.80
N ALA A 401 29.38 29.95 16.96
CA ALA A 401 28.18 30.78 16.76
C ALA A 401 27.02 29.96 16.16
N LYS A 402 27.27 29.13 15.17
CA LYS A 402 26.26 28.22 14.54
C LYS A 402 25.72 27.21 15.55
N ILE A 403 26.62 26.53 16.30
CA ILE A 403 26.25 25.59 17.35
C ILE A 403 25.38 26.25 18.41
N LYS A 404 25.75 27.45 18.86
CA LYS A 404 24.98 28.23 19.85
C LYS A 404 23.59 28.59 19.30
N ALA A 405 23.50 29.01 18.05
CA ALA A 405 22.21 29.33 17.41
C ALA A 405 21.29 28.12 17.32
N LEU A 406 21.81 26.96 16.92
CA LEU A 406 21.03 25.74 16.85
C LEU A 406 20.59 25.19 18.22
N LYS A 407 21.45 25.29 19.24
CA LYS A 407 21.07 24.93 20.64
C LYS A 407 20.00 25.86 21.21
N GLY A 408 19.84 27.07 20.67
CA GLY A 408 18.75 27.97 21.03
C GLY A 408 17.40 27.65 20.38
N ILE A 409 17.36 26.76 19.40
CA ILE A 409 16.15 26.31 18.72
C ILE A 409 15.64 24.97 19.30
N GLN A 410 16.49 24.21 19.95
CA GLN A 410 16.12 22.96 20.64
C GLN A 410 15.34 23.26 21.95
#